data_c6ba34a07c93a5828049728a3ba84d50
#
_entry.id   c6ba34a07c93a5828049728a3ba84d50
#
_cell.length_a   1.000
_cell.length_b   1.000
_cell.length_c   1.000
_cell.angle_alpha   90.00
_cell.angle_beta   90.00
_cell.angle_gamma   90.00
#
_symmetry.space_group_name_H-M   'P 1'
#
loop_
_entity.id
_entity.type
_entity.pdbx_description
1 polymer ?
#
loop_
_entity_poly.entity_id
_entity_poly.type
_entity_poly.pdbx_seq_one_letter_code
_entity_poly.pdbx_strand_id
1 'polypeptide(L)'
;MARVSMMFAGLMLFGLSVGCKGTTVKEDNPVFTSAPPRRSLINQAADAEEQRLAQLAKSPEGGILPVAFHEIGVTPLTGSSVVATVNGKPVFVDDVLGGVRRRIESDPNLTDEQRQQILMQSLRARTREYAEDSLVVQALEATIPEDKRQIIRDSLEPAFQEVCQKMMKDNKLTADDELDRWLEDQGFTRREMKDTFIRRQFVVGYVQSKMQVPKQIDRAVLVKHYQEHIDEYTPEEEVRFAEIVVRFRDHGGREGAEDIMTQVVQRLQQKEDFGTVAQELSDVLSAEKRGDIGWIKRGSLADKVLESMLFEMTSGETSSVKVHEDRIEVYKVIDHRHPKTVEFQAVQKEIESKLLAELRDQAQMQVLDDLRAKGTIITIFDSEKPVNKPAPL
;
A
#
# COMPACT_ATOMS: atom_id res chain seq x y z
N MET A 1 18.53 22.42 -3.06
CA MET A 1 17.53 22.19 -2.00
C MET A 1 16.58 21.00 -2.23
N ALA A 2 16.63 20.30 -3.36
CA ALA A 2 15.68 19.20 -3.70
C ALA A 2 16.19 17.76 -3.43
N ARG A 3 17.36 17.56 -2.84
CA ARG A 3 17.96 16.23 -2.62
C ARG A 3 17.82 15.66 -1.20
N VAL A 4 17.41 16.44 -0.22
CA VAL A 4 17.29 16.01 1.18
C VAL A 4 15.96 15.31 1.48
N SER A 5 14.91 15.61 0.72
CA SER A 5 13.56 15.06 0.96
C SER A 5 13.38 13.59 0.54
N MET A 6 14.25 13.05 -0.31
CA MET A 6 14.07 11.71 -0.89
C MET A 6 14.72 10.57 -0.09
N MET A 7 15.63 10.88 0.84
CA MET A 7 16.33 9.85 1.63
C MET A 7 15.56 9.40 2.89
N PHE A 8 14.60 10.18 3.37
CA PHE A 8 13.81 9.85 4.56
C PHE A 8 12.74 8.76 4.31
N ALA A 9 12.29 8.58 3.06
CA ALA A 9 11.30 7.57 2.72
C ALA A 9 11.87 6.14 2.62
N GLY A 10 13.19 6.00 2.43
CA GLY A 10 13.82 4.70 2.17
C GLY A 10 14.02 3.80 3.39
N LEU A 11 14.10 4.37 4.59
CA LEU A 11 14.43 3.58 5.80
C LEU A 11 13.19 2.98 6.49
N MET A 12 12.00 3.41 6.13
CA MET A 12 10.73 2.97 6.73
C MET A 12 9.98 1.91 5.91
N LEU A 13 10.41 1.59 4.69
CA LEU A 13 9.74 0.65 3.79
C LEU A 13 10.47 -0.70 3.68
N PHE A 14 11.19 -1.13 4.74
CA PHE A 14 11.48 -2.55 4.87
C PHE A 14 10.26 -3.27 5.48
N GLY A 15 9.19 -3.29 4.72
CA GLY A 15 8.25 -4.38 4.78
C GLY A 15 9.05 -5.63 4.42
N LEU A 16 9.48 -6.39 5.40
CA LEU A 16 9.83 -7.79 5.21
C LEU A 16 8.55 -8.48 4.74
N SER A 17 8.32 -8.47 3.43
CA SER A 17 7.59 -9.56 2.81
C SER A 17 8.51 -10.78 2.97
N VAL A 18 8.46 -11.39 4.14
CA VAL A 18 8.89 -12.78 4.29
C VAL A 18 7.89 -13.57 3.45
N GLY A 19 8.23 -13.73 2.18
CA GLY A 19 7.62 -14.75 1.36
C GLY A 19 7.81 -16.05 2.12
N CYS A 20 6.72 -16.60 2.62
CA CYS A 20 6.69 -17.95 3.14
C CYS A 20 7.02 -18.91 2.01
N LYS A 21 8.31 -19.10 1.71
CA LYS A 21 8.78 -20.39 1.24
C LYS A 21 8.57 -21.31 2.44
N GLY A 22 7.70 -22.31 2.28
CA GLY A 22 7.39 -23.29 3.29
C GLY A 22 8.67 -23.93 3.86
N THR A 23 9.15 -23.37 4.92
CA THR A 23 10.06 -24.03 5.83
C THR A 23 9.17 -24.82 6.75
N THR A 24 9.24 -26.12 6.64
CA THR A 24 8.80 -27.06 7.69
C THR A 24 9.37 -26.53 9.00
N VAL A 25 8.48 -26.01 9.86
CA VAL A 25 8.83 -25.60 11.21
C VAL A 25 9.39 -26.84 11.88
N LYS A 26 10.70 -26.82 12.22
CA LYS A 26 11.28 -27.85 13.07
C LYS A 26 10.53 -27.82 14.40
N GLU A 27 10.14 -28.99 14.87
CA GLU A 27 9.29 -29.23 16.05
C GLU A 27 9.88 -28.74 17.40
N ASP A 28 11.00 -28.03 17.43
CA ASP A 28 11.76 -27.69 18.64
C ASP A 28 11.71 -26.21 19.06
N ASN A 29 10.72 -25.43 18.62
CA ASN A 29 10.55 -24.07 19.12
C ASN A 29 9.60 -24.07 20.33
N PRO A 30 10.10 -23.90 21.58
CA PRO A 30 9.30 -24.03 22.80
C PRO A 30 8.15 -23.00 22.93
N VAL A 31 8.13 -21.97 22.07
CA VAL A 31 7.05 -20.97 22.06
C VAL A 31 5.85 -21.41 21.21
N PHE A 32 6.04 -22.37 20.28
CA PHE A 32 5.00 -22.76 19.32
C PHE A 32 4.68 -24.27 19.28
N THR A 33 5.36 -25.11 20.06
CA THR A 33 5.20 -26.58 20.01
C THR A 33 4.24 -27.15 21.06
N SER A 34 3.83 -26.38 22.05
CA SER A 34 2.74 -26.80 22.92
C SER A 34 1.43 -26.22 22.42
N ALA A 35 0.49 -27.09 22.02
CA ALA A 35 -0.91 -26.69 21.93
C ALA A 35 -1.27 -25.96 23.24
N PRO A 36 -1.96 -24.80 23.18
CA PRO A 36 -2.31 -24.10 24.38
C PRO A 36 -3.06 -25.05 25.33
N PRO A 37 -2.71 -25.07 26.63
CA PRO A 37 -3.40 -25.92 27.58
C PRO A 37 -4.89 -25.58 27.55
N ARG A 38 -5.71 -26.63 27.60
CA ARG A 38 -7.17 -26.49 27.50
C ARG A 38 -7.66 -25.41 28.46
N ARG A 39 -8.43 -24.54 27.96
CA ARG A 39 -9.12 -23.29 28.32
C ARG A 39 -9.47 -22.96 29.79
N SER A 40 -9.03 -23.61 30.85
CA SER A 40 -9.66 -23.41 32.16
C SER A 40 -8.88 -22.58 33.19
N LEU A 41 -7.58 -22.34 33.04
CA LEU A 41 -6.81 -21.60 34.07
C LEU A 41 -6.16 -20.29 33.56
N ILE A 42 -5.77 -20.22 32.28
CA ILE A 42 -5.14 -19.02 31.74
C ILE A 42 -6.20 -17.92 31.47
N ASN A 43 -7.41 -18.31 31.05
CA ASN A 43 -8.50 -17.36 30.85
C ASN A 43 -8.98 -16.74 32.16
N GLN A 44 -8.98 -17.47 33.30
CA GLN A 44 -9.44 -16.91 34.56
C GLN A 44 -8.50 -15.82 35.12
N ALA A 45 -7.18 -15.96 34.90
CA ALA A 45 -6.24 -14.92 35.32
C ALA A 45 -6.27 -13.70 34.38
N ALA A 46 -6.44 -13.90 33.08
CA ALA A 46 -6.58 -12.82 32.11
C ALA A 46 -7.92 -12.09 32.29
N ASP A 47 -9.00 -12.83 32.49
CA ASP A 47 -10.33 -12.28 32.75
C ASP A 47 -10.38 -11.53 34.10
N ALA A 48 -9.67 -12.01 35.12
CA ALA A 48 -9.58 -11.34 36.45
C ALA A 48 -8.74 -10.05 36.33
N GLU A 49 -7.67 -10.04 35.58
CA GLU A 49 -6.86 -8.83 35.38
C GLU A 49 -7.59 -7.83 34.47
N GLU A 50 -8.31 -8.30 33.46
CA GLU A 50 -9.17 -7.47 32.60
C GLU A 50 -10.31 -6.83 33.43
N GLN A 51 -10.93 -7.57 34.37
CA GLN A 51 -11.93 -7.04 35.25
C GLN A 51 -11.33 -6.04 36.26
N ARG A 52 -10.11 -6.28 36.74
CA ARG A 52 -9.39 -5.36 37.62
C ARG A 52 -9.01 -4.06 36.90
N LEU A 53 -8.55 -4.13 35.68
CA LEU A 53 -8.26 -2.95 34.83
C LEU A 53 -9.53 -2.18 34.48
N ALA A 54 -10.64 -2.87 34.20
CA ALA A 54 -11.94 -2.25 33.99
C ALA A 54 -12.52 -1.61 35.25
N GLN A 55 -12.23 -2.15 36.45
CA GLN A 55 -12.62 -1.57 37.74
C GLN A 55 -11.75 -0.35 38.09
N LEU A 56 -10.43 -0.39 37.80
CA LEU A 56 -9.52 0.76 37.96
C LEU A 56 -9.90 1.93 37.05
N ALA A 57 -10.38 1.64 35.86
CA ALA A 57 -10.89 2.66 34.95
C ALA A 57 -12.22 3.30 35.39
N LYS A 58 -12.95 2.66 36.28
CA LYS A 58 -14.26 3.13 36.79
C LYS A 58 -14.19 3.71 38.20
N SER A 59 -13.06 3.68 38.90
CA SER A 59 -12.91 4.22 40.24
C SER A 59 -12.72 5.74 40.18
N PRO A 60 -13.61 6.52 40.82
CA PRO A 60 -13.47 7.98 40.84
C PRO A 60 -12.26 8.49 41.64
N GLU A 61 -11.57 7.60 42.37
CA GLU A 61 -10.38 7.93 43.20
C GLU A 61 -9.06 7.42 42.63
N GLY A 62 -9.09 6.65 41.53
CA GLY A 62 -7.92 6.36 40.74
C GLY A 62 -7.56 7.58 39.91
N GLY A 63 -7.24 8.69 40.58
CA GLY A 63 -6.80 9.90 39.91
C GLY A 63 -5.61 9.57 39.02
N ILE A 64 -5.87 9.52 37.73
CA ILE A 64 -4.83 9.78 36.72
C ILE A 64 -4.33 11.16 37.16
N LEU A 65 -3.17 11.20 37.85
CA LEU A 65 -2.47 12.46 38.05
C LEU A 65 -2.42 13.07 36.67
N PRO A 66 -3.00 14.26 36.45
CA PRO A 66 -2.90 14.89 35.15
C PRO A 66 -1.39 15.04 34.90
N VAL A 67 -0.85 14.17 34.04
CA VAL A 67 0.48 14.40 33.53
C VAL A 67 0.34 15.74 32.84
N ALA A 68 0.94 16.77 33.45
CA ALA A 68 0.88 18.11 32.94
C ALA A 68 1.52 18.06 31.53
N PHE A 69 0.66 17.93 30.54
CA PHE A 69 1.11 18.16 29.17
C PHE A 69 1.58 19.61 29.13
N HIS A 70 2.86 19.81 28.84
CA HIS A 70 3.38 21.15 28.63
C HIS A 70 2.51 21.82 27.56
N GLU A 71 2.06 23.04 27.82
CA GLU A 71 1.34 23.83 26.82
C GLU A 71 2.21 23.90 25.57
N ILE A 72 1.66 23.37 24.47
CA ILE A 72 2.36 23.31 23.20
C ILE A 72 2.63 24.75 22.75
N GLY A 73 3.88 25.17 22.75
CA GLY A 73 4.32 26.47 22.26
C GLY A 73 5.08 27.37 23.24
N VAL A 74 5.20 27.01 24.54
CA VAL A 74 5.87 27.86 25.52
C VAL A 74 7.27 27.34 25.92
N THR A 75 7.51 26.04 25.87
CA THR A 75 8.83 25.44 26.18
C THR A 75 9.26 24.46 25.10
N PRO A 76 10.56 24.48 24.72
CA PRO A 76 11.09 23.49 23.78
C PRO A 76 10.91 22.06 24.31
N LEU A 77 10.43 21.14 23.48
CA LEU A 77 10.31 19.74 23.85
C LEU A 77 11.71 19.12 23.96
N THR A 78 11.97 18.50 25.10
CA THR A 78 13.19 17.70 25.35
C THR A 78 12.91 16.22 25.14
N GLY A 79 13.95 15.39 25.10
CA GLY A 79 13.80 13.94 24.98
C GLY A 79 12.94 13.30 26.07
N SER A 80 12.95 13.89 27.27
CA SER A 80 12.17 13.46 28.44
C SER A 80 10.77 14.08 28.52
N SER A 81 10.37 14.92 27.59
CA SER A 81 9.00 15.46 27.54
C SER A 81 8.01 14.37 27.20
N VAL A 82 6.88 14.32 27.95
CA VAL A 82 5.82 13.35 27.71
C VAL A 82 4.97 13.81 26.51
N VAL A 83 4.81 12.95 25.52
CA VAL A 83 4.03 13.22 24.29
C VAL A 83 2.75 12.39 24.19
N ALA A 84 2.66 11.31 24.95
CA ALA A 84 1.44 10.54 25.08
C ALA A 84 1.41 9.79 26.43
N THR A 85 0.23 9.30 26.81
CA THR A 85 0.06 8.29 27.85
C THR A 85 -0.75 7.12 27.29
N VAL A 86 -0.34 5.91 27.65
CA VAL A 86 -1.02 4.67 27.27
C VAL A 86 -1.34 3.87 28.50
N ASN A 87 -2.63 3.74 28.84
CA ASN A 87 -3.09 3.16 30.11
C ASN A 87 -2.39 3.78 31.33
N GLY A 88 -2.19 5.11 31.30
CA GLY A 88 -1.51 5.85 32.37
C GLY A 88 0.02 5.77 32.37
N LYS A 89 0.65 4.95 31.51
CA LYS A 89 2.11 4.93 31.34
C LYS A 89 2.55 6.03 30.40
N PRO A 90 3.54 6.87 30.77
CA PRO A 90 4.03 7.94 29.92
C PRO A 90 4.82 7.40 28.71
N VAL A 91 4.70 8.09 27.61
CA VAL A 91 5.51 7.93 26.39
C VAL A 91 6.27 9.22 26.19
N PHE A 92 7.58 9.12 26.06
CA PHE A 92 8.46 10.26 25.94
C PHE A 92 8.83 10.57 24.48
N VAL A 93 9.31 11.79 24.23
CA VAL A 93 9.83 12.20 22.91
C VAL A 93 10.90 11.21 22.41
N ASP A 94 11.82 10.81 23.28
CA ASP A 94 12.90 9.88 22.93
C ASP A 94 12.39 8.47 22.62
N ASP A 95 11.28 8.04 23.21
CA ASP A 95 10.64 6.77 22.85
C ASP A 95 10.12 6.78 21.41
N VAL A 96 9.56 7.92 20.98
CA VAL A 96 8.94 8.08 19.65
C VAL A 96 9.97 8.41 18.58
N LEU A 97 10.89 9.31 18.85
CA LEU A 97 11.81 9.84 17.87
C LEU A 97 13.26 9.37 18.05
N GLY A 98 13.71 9.11 19.29
CA GLY A 98 15.04 8.61 19.60
C GLY A 98 16.16 9.22 18.75
N GLY A 99 16.76 8.42 17.89
CA GLY A 99 17.83 8.82 17.01
C GLY A 99 17.46 9.89 15.99
N VAL A 100 16.20 9.93 15.54
CA VAL A 100 15.73 10.99 14.62
C VAL A 100 15.84 12.37 15.26
N ARG A 101 15.49 12.48 16.55
CA ARG A 101 15.66 13.73 17.30
C ARG A 101 17.12 14.16 17.34
N ARG A 102 18.02 13.26 17.74
CA ARG A 102 19.47 13.54 17.81
C ARG A 102 20.01 14.03 16.45
N ARG A 103 19.58 13.41 15.36
CA ARG A 103 19.99 13.80 14.02
C ARG A 103 19.47 15.19 13.63
N ILE A 104 18.21 15.52 13.97
CA ILE A 104 17.65 16.85 13.74
C ILE A 104 18.44 17.90 14.53
N GLU A 105 18.76 17.60 15.80
CA GLU A 105 19.49 18.50 16.69
C GLU A 105 20.94 18.72 16.26
N SER A 106 21.60 17.72 15.69
CA SER A 106 22.98 17.79 15.24
C SER A 106 23.18 18.36 13.84
N ASP A 107 22.11 18.60 13.06
CA ASP A 107 22.24 19.15 11.71
C ASP A 107 22.63 20.62 11.75
N PRO A 108 23.83 21.00 11.26
CA PRO A 108 24.33 22.38 11.30
C PRO A 108 23.61 23.30 10.29
N ASN A 109 22.87 22.74 9.33
CA ASN A 109 22.17 23.51 8.30
C ASN A 109 20.78 23.97 8.73
N LEU A 110 20.30 23.55 9.89
CA LEU A 110 18.98 23.90 10.40
C LEU A 110 19.06 25.02 11.44
N THR A 111 18.14 25.99 11.36
CA THR A 111 17.93 26.94 12.45
C THR A 111 17.17 26.29 13.60
N ASP A 112 17.18 26.90 14.79
CA ASP A 112 16.46 26.36 15.95
C ASP A 112 14.95 26.28 15.70
N GLU A 113 14.37 27.27 14.99
CA GLU A 113 12.96 27.26 14.61
C GLU A 113 12.66 26.08 13.64
N GLN A 114 13.53 25.85 12.67
CA GLN A 114 13.40 24.73 11.72
C GLN A 114 13.51 23.39 12.43
N ARG A 115 14.45 23.25 13.38
CA ARG A 115 14.58 22.03 14.20
C ARG A 115 13.30 21.75 14.97
N GLN A 116 12.74 22.75 15.67
CA GLN A 116 11.49 22.60 16.41
C GLN A 116 10.32 22.25 15.48
N GLN A 117 10.21 22.89 14.34
CA GLN A 117 9.15 22.59 13.36
C GLN A 117 9.22 21.16 12.84
N ILE A 118 10.41 20.68 12.45
CA ILE A 118 10.63 19.31 11.97
C ILE A 118 10.34 18.30 13.09
N LEU A 119 10.78 18.61 14.32
CA LEU A 119 10.54 17.78 15.50
C LEU A 119 9.05 17.62 15.76
N MET A 120 8.30 18.72 15.80
CA MET A 120 6.85 18.70 16.00
C MET A 120 6.10 17.97 14.90
N GLN A 121 6.49 18.17 13.66
CA GLN A 121 5.91 17.46 12.52
C GLN A 121 6.18 15.95 12.61
N SER A 122 7.40 15.56 13.00
CA SER A 122 7.79 14.16 13.17
C SER A 122 7.06 13.49 14.34
N LEU A 123 6.89 14.21 15.45
CA LEU A 123 6.11 13.74 16.60
C LEU A 123 4.64 13.56 16.22
N ARG A 124 4.02 14.53 15.56
CA ARG A 124 2.62 14.44 15.12
C ARG A 124 2.38 13.22 14.22
N ALA A 125 3.33 12.91 13.33
CA ALA A 125 3.22 11.78 12.42
C ALA A 125 3.36 10.42 13.11
N ARG A 126 4.12 10.33 14.21
CA ARG A 126 4.54 9.03 14.79
C ARG A 126 3.99 8.73 16.18
N THR A 127 3.60 9.75 16.95
CA THR A 127 3.18 9.55 18.35
C THR A 127 1.98 8.60 18.46
N ARG A 128 1.00 8.73 17.55
CA ARG A 128 -0.20 7.90 17.58
C ARG A 128 0.12 6.44 17.30
N GLU A 129 0.89 6.17 16.25
CA GLU A 129 1.33 4.83 15.88
C GLU A 129 2.14 4.18 17.02
N TYR A 130 3.11 4.94 17.59
CA TYR A 130 3.90 4.44 18.72
C TYR A 130 3.04 4.13 19.96
N ALA A 131 2.06 4.96 20.24
CA ALA A 131 1.14 4.75 21.37
C ALA A 131 0.26 3.51 21.15
N GLU A 132 -0.21 3.27 19.93
CA GLU A 132 -0.96 2.07 19.57
C GLU A 132 -0.09 0.81 19.67
N ASP A 133 1.14 0.83 19.17
CA ASP A 133 2.11 -0.25 19.36
C ASP A 133 2.36 -0.54 20.85
N SER A 134 2.48 0.53 21.66
CA SER A 134 2.68 0.42 23.10
C SER A 134 1.47 -0.21 23.79
N LEU A 135 0.25 0.07 23.32
CA LEU A 135 -0.96 -0.56 23.82
C LEU A 135 -0.96 -2.08 23.53
N VAL A 136 -0.57 -2.48 22.32
CA VAL A 136 -0.45 -3.89 21.93
C VAL A 136 0.62 -4.60 22.77
N VAL A 137 1.79 -3.98 22.95
CA VAL A 137 2.87 -4.54 23.78
C VAL A 137 2.43 -4.72 25.23
N GLN A 138 1.72 -3.74 25.81
CA GLN A 138 1.18 -3.85 27.16
C GLN A 138 0.16 -5.01 27.27
N ALA A 139 -0.71 -5.16 26.25
CA ALA A 139 -1.67 -6.25 26.21
C ALA A 139 -0.99 -7.63 26.10
N LEU A 140 0.08 -7.73 25.32
CA LEU A 140 0.90 -8.95 25.26
C LEU A 140 1.57 -9.23 26.60
N GLU A 141 2.25 -8.24 27.18
CA GLU A 141 2.99 -8.38 28.46
C GLU A 141 2.06 -8.76 29.62
N ALA A 142 0.79 -8.31 29.59
CA ALA A 142 -0.20 -8.73 30.58
C ALA A 142 -0.54 -10.23 30.51
N THR A 143 -0.33 -10.87 29.34
CA THR A 143 -0.55 -12.32 29.18
C THR A 143 0.67 -13.16 29.53
N ILE A 144 1.85 -12.55 29.72
CA ILE A 144 3.12 -13.23 29.97
C ILE A 144 3.53 -13.01 31.43
N PRO A 145 3.79 -14.10 32.19
CA PRO A 145 4.39 -14.00 33.53
C PRO A 145 5.67 -13.16 33.50
N GLU A 146 5.85 -12.34 34.54
CA GLU A 146 6.94 -11.35 34.58
C GLU A 146 8.33 -12.00 34.46
N ASP A 147 8.54 -13.13 35.12
CA ASP A 147 9.76 -13.93 35.06
C ASP A 147 10.09 -14.47 33.67
N LYS A 148 9.11 -14.59 32.77
CA LYS A 148 9.29 -15.09 31.39
C LYS A 148 9.47 -13.99 30.35
N ARG A 149 9.15 -12.74 30.68
CA ARG A 149 9.23 -11.63 29.70
C ARG A 149 10.63 -11.45 29.15
N GLN A 150 11.65 -11.51 30.03
CA GLN A 150 13.04 -11.38 29.59
C GLN A 150 13.49 -12.57 28.75
N ILE A 151 13.11 -13.79 29.08
CA ILE A 151 13.43 -15.00 28.31
C ILE A 151 12.88 -14.88 26.88
N ILE A 152 11.65 -14.38 26.74
CA ILE A 152 11.04 -14.17 25.40
C ILE A 152 11.77 -13.09 24.62
N ARG A 153 12.17 -11.99 25.27
CA ARG A 153 12.99 -10.95 24.63
C ARG A 153 14.34 -11.51 24.14
N ASP A 154 14.99 -12.31 24.97
CA ASP A 154 16.28 -12.91 24.63
C ASP A 154 16.17 -13.97 23.53
N SER A 155 15.03 -14.65 23.42
CA SER A 155 14.78 -15.62 22.33
C SER A 155 14.70 -14.99 20.94
N LEU A 156 14.52 -13.67 20.85
CA LEU A 156 14.52 -12.92 19.59
C LEU A 156 15.91 -12.49 19.14
N GLU A 157 16.95 -12.71 19.97
CA GLU A 157 18.33 -12.33 19.64
C GLU A 157 18.85 -12.93 18.32
N PRO A 158 18.67 -14.24 18.04
CA PRO A 158 19.12 -14.80 16.77
C PRO A 158 18.47 -14.13 15.55
N ALA A 159 17.16 -13.85 15.61
CA ALA A 159 16.46 -13.18 14.55
C ALA A 159 16.91 -11.72 14.39
N PHE A 160 17.23 -11.04 15.47
CA PHE A 160 17.81 -9.70 15.41
C PHE A 160 19.21 -9.72 14.76
N GLN A 161 20.04 -10.71 15.07
CA GLN A 161 21.35 -10.87 14.42
C GLN A 161 21.23 -11.11 12.91
N GLU A 162 20.21 -11.84 12.44
CA GLU A 162 19.94 -11.98 11.00
C GLU A 162 19.62 -10.63 10.36
N VAL A 163 18.86 -9.78 11.05
CA VAL A 163 18.57 -8.40 10.57
C VAL A 163 19.86 -7.58 10.48
N CYS A 164 20.75 -7.67 11.51
CA CYS A 164 22.04 -7.00 11.49
C CYS A 164 22.91 -7.47 10.32
N GLN A 165 23.02 -8.77 10.10
CA GLN A 165 23.78 -9.35 8.98
C GLN A 165 23.22 -8.92 7.62
N LYS A 166 21.90 -8.90 7.46
CA LYS A 166 21.28 -8.41 6.23
C LYS A 166 21.60 -6.94 6.00
N MET A 167 21.48 -6.11 7.04
CA MET A 167 21.80 -4.68 6.97
C MET A 167 23.27 -4.43 6.61
N MET A 168 24.19 -5.20 7.20
CA MET A 168 25.60 -5.14 6.86
C MET A 168 25.83 -5.49 5.39
N LYS A 169 25.23 -6.56 4.90
CA LYS A 169 25.33 -6.98 3.49
C LYS A 169 24.79 -5.91 2.53
N ASP A 170 23.61 -5.37 2.83
CA ASP A 170 22.93 -4.38 1.96
C ASP A 170 23.72 -3.06 1.90
N ASN A 171 24.44 -2.69 2.98
CA ASN A 171 25.27 -1.49 3.07
C ASN A 171 26.78 -1.77 2.85
N LYS A 172 27.15 -3.00 2.47
CA LYS A 172 28.56 -3.41 2.20
C LYS A 172 29.47 -3.21 3.40
N LEU A 173 28.95 -3.42 4.62
CA LEU A 173 29.69 -3.39 5.85
C LEU A 173 30.24 -4.79 6.14
N THR A 174 31.46 -4.87 6.68
CA THR A 174 32.18 -6.15 6.87
C THR A 174 32.37 -6.53 8.33
N ALA A 175 32.21 -5.58 9.24
CA ALA A 175 32.41 -5.76 10.66
C ALA A 175 31.30 -5.12 11.49
N ASP A 176 31.09 -5.64 12.71
CA ASP A 176 30.05 -5.17 13.62
C ASP A 176 30.26 -3.71 14.07
N ASP A 177 31.50 -3.29 14.24
CA ASP A 177 31.84 -1.91 14.58
C ASP A 177 31.59 -0.93 13.41
N GLU A 178 31.63 -1.41 12.17
CA GLU A 178 31.20 -0.62 11.01
C GLU A 178 29.68 -0.42 11.01
N LEU A 179 28.92 -1.44 11.41
CA LEU A 179 27.47 -1.32 11.57
C LEU A 179 27.13 -0.33 12.69
N ASP A 180 27.82 -0.39 13.83
CA ASP A 180 27.56 0.54 14.94
C ASP A 180 27.84 1.99 14.52
N ARG A 181 28.97 2.27 13.88
CA ARG A 181 29.28 3.59 13.33
C ARG A 181 28.27 4.05 12.29
N TRP A 182 27.88 3.16 11.39
CA TRP A 182 26.87 3.47 10.37
C TRP A 182 25.52 3.80 11.00
N LEU A 183 25.10 3.07 12.05
CA LEU A 183 23.87 3.37 12.78
C LEU A 183 23.97 4.72 13.51
N GLU A 184 25.11 5.02 14.14
CA GLU A 184 25.36 6.30 14.83
C GLU A 184 25.31 7.47 13.84
N ASP A 185 25.87 7.32 12.63
CA ASP A 185 25.75 8.31 11.54
C ASP A 185 24.29 8.53 11.10
N GLN A 186 23.46 7.49 11.22
CA GLN A 186 22.02 7.61 11.00
C GLN A 186 21.25 8.15 12.23
N GLY A 187 21.95 8.38 13.35
CA GLY A 187 21.40 8.87 14.61
C GLY A 187 20.81 7.77 15.51
N PHE A 188 21.07 6.50 15.25
CA PHE A 188 20.54 5.37 16.01
C PHE A 188 21.67 4.61 16.71
N THR A 189 21.32 3.92 17.78
CA THR A 189 22.20 2.91 18.40
C THR A 189 21.70 1.50 18.08
N ARG A 190 22.58 0.51 18.13
CA ARG A 190 22.19 -0.92 17.98
C ARG A 190 21.14 -1.32 19.02
N ARG A 191 21.23 -0.78 20.23
CA ARG A 191 20.25 -1.02 21.30
C ARG A 191 18.86 -0.52 20.91
N GLU A 192 18.73 0.71 20.45
CA GLU A 192 17.45 1.28 20.02
C GLU A 192 16.87 0.52 18.82
N MET A 193 17.73 0.10 17.90
CA MET A 193 17.31 -0.74 16.79
C MET A 193 16.76 -2.09 17.27
N LYS A 194 17.43 -2.71 18.26
CA LYS A 194 16.98 -3.96 18.89
C LYS A 194 15.66 -3.78 19.63
N ASP A 195 15.52 -2.72 20.43
CA ASP A 195 14.28 -2.43 21.15
C ASP A 195 13.10 -2.21 20.20
N THR A 196 13.33 -1.51 19.10
CA THR A 196 12.34 -1.31 18.03
C THR A 196 11.98 -2.64 17.35
N PHE A 197 12.98 -3.47 17.05
CA PHE A 197 12.76 -4.80 16.48
C PHE A 197 11.91 -5.68 17.39
N ILE A 198 12.29 -5.78 18.68
CA ILE A 198 11.54 -6.59 19.69
C ILE A 198 10.10 -6.09 19.79
N ARG A 199 9.88 -4.78 19.89
CA ARG A 199 8.55 -4.20 19.93
C ARG A 199 7.72 -4.63 18.73
N ARG A 200 8.26 -4.51 17.53
CA ARG A 200 7.59 -4.91 16.29
C ARG A 200 7.25 -6.40 16.27
N GLN A 201 8.18 -7.26 16.74
CA GLN A 201 7.91 -8.70 16.85
C GLN A 201 6.77 -8.99 17.83
N PHE A 202 6.72 -8.27 18.95
CA PHE A 202 5.66 -8.41 19.95
C PHE A 202 4.30 -7.97 19.38
N VAL A 203 4.25 -6.83 18.67
CA VAL A 203 3.02 -6.35 18.03
C VAL A 203 2.52 -7.39 17.00
N VAL A 204 3.39 -7.81 16.08
CA VAL A 204 3.04 -8.81 15.07
C VAL A 204 2.60 -10.14 15.70
N GLY A 205 3.37 -10.65 16.67
CA GLY A 205 3.08 -11.92 17.33
C GLY A 205 1.74 -11.88 18.11
N TYR A 206 1.48 -10.79 18.83
CA TYR A 206 0.21 -10.61 19.54
C TYR A 206 -0.98 -10.58 18.58
N VAL A 207 -0.91 -9.73 17.55
CA VAL A 207 -1.98 -9.60 16.57
C VAL A 207 -2.23 -10.95 15.89
N GLN A 208 -1.20 -11.63 15.41
CA GLN A 208 -1.33 -12.95 14.81
C GLN A 208 -1.95 -13.99 15.75
N SER A 209 -1.60 -13.95 17.05
CA SER A 209 -2.14 -14.88 18.05
C SER A 209 -3.64 -14.66 18.33
N LYS A 210 -4.15 -13.45 18.10
CA LYS A 210 -5.56 -13.08 18.32
C LYS A 210 -6.40 -13.15 17.05
N MET A 211 -5.78 -13.07 15.88
CA MET A 211 -6.48 -13.17 14.60
C MET A 211 -7.13 -14.53 14.42
N GLN A 212 -8.40 -14.54 14.00
CA GLN A 212 -9.14 -15.74 13.62
C GLN A 212 -9.37 -15.71 12.12
N VAL A 213 -8.43 -16.26 11.37
CA VAL A 213 -8.51 -16.34 9.91
C VAL A 213 -8.60 -17.82 9.51
N PRO A 214 -9.54 -18.19 8.64
CA PRO A 214 -9.63 -19.57 8.14
C PRO A 214 -8.37 -19.93 7.34
N LYS A 215 -7.97 -21.19 7.40
CA LYS A 215 -6.81 -21.68 6.62
C LYS A 215 -7.12 -21.77 5.12
N GLN A 216 -8.38 -21.98 4.78
CA GLN A 216 -8.87 -22.12 3.42
C GLN A 216 -10.24 -21.48 3.32
N ILE A 217 -10.60 -21.03 2.14
CA ILE A 217 -11.93 -20.48 1.85
C ILE A 217 -12.76 -21.57 1.17
N ASP A 218 -14.01 -21.67 1.58
CA ASP A 218 -14.94 -22.60 0.94
C ASP A 218 -15.05 -22.29 -0.56
N ARG A 219 -15.02 -23.35 -1.36
CA ARG A 219 -15.14 -23.25 -2.82
C ARG A 219 -16.41 -22.50 -3.25
N ALA A 220 -17.50 -22.65 -2.52
CA ALA A 220 -18.74 -21.94 -2.83
C ALA A 220 -18.57 -20.43 -2.75
N VAL A 221 -17.79 -19.93 -1.76
CA VAL A 221 -17.46 -18.52 -1.61
C VAL A 221 -16.58 -18.04 -2.75
N LEU A 222 -15.57 -18.84 -3.15
CA LEU A 222 -14.70 -18.52 -4.30
C LEU A 222 -15.48 -18.41 -5.60
N VAL A 223 -16.38 -19.36 -5.86
CA VAL A 223 -17.23 -19.35 -7.07
C VAL A 223 -18.16 -18.15 -7.05
N LYS A 224 -18.77 -17.84 -5.91
CA LYS A 224 -19.63 -16.66 -5.76
C LYS A 224 -18.85 -15.37 -6.05
N HIS A 225 -17.66 -15.21 -5.45
CA HIS A 225 -16.80 -14.04 -5.70
C HIS A 225 -16.47 -13.92 -7.20
N TYR A 226 -16.05 -15.01 -7.83
CA TYR A 226 -15.77 -15.02 -9.28
C TYR A 226 -16.98 -14.58 -10.10
N GLN A 227 -18.19 -15.05 -9.77
CA GLN A 227 -19.41 -14.68 -10.49
C GLN A 227 -19.81 -13.22 -10.28
N GLU A 228 -19.64 -12.70 -9.06
CA GLU A 228 -19.95 -11.30 -8.72
C GLU A 228 -18.94 -10.33 -9.33
N HIS A 229 -17.72 -10.80 -9.66
CA HIS A 229 -16.62 -9.99 -10.21
C HIS A 229 -16.17 -10.52 -11.57
N ILE A 230 -17.10 -11.09 -12.35
CA ILE A 230 -16.79 -11.72 -13.64
C ILE A 230 -16.08 -10.76 -14.61
N ASP A 231 -16.37 -9.46 -14.49
CA ASP A 231 -15.79 -8.42 -15.32
C ASP A 231 -14.27 -8.27 -15.06
N GLU A 232 -13.79 -8.53 -13.84
CA GLU A 232 -12.35 -8.51 -13.51
C GLU A 232 -11.59 -9.65 -14.25
N TYR A 233 -12.29 -10.72 -14.60
CA TYR A 233 -11.75 -11.90 -15.26
C TYR A 233 -12.09 -11.98 -16.75
N THR A 234 -12.72 -10.92 -17.27
CA THR A 234 -13.07 -10.79 -18.68
C THR A 234 -12.25 -9.64 -19.25
N PRO A 235 -11.22 -9.93 -20.08
CA PRO A 235 -10.46 -8.87 -20.73
C PRO A 235 -11.39 -7.93 -21.50
N GLU A 236 -11.02 -6.67 -21.58
CA GLU A 236 -11.76 -5.71 -22.37
C GLU A 236 -11.65 -6.05 -23.85
N GLU A 237 -12.72 -5.78 -24.59
CA GLU A 237 -12.72 -5.88 -26.03
C GLU A 237 -11.79 -4.83 -26.63
N GLU A 238 -10.91 -5.24 -27.54
CA GLU A 238 -9.95 -4.35 -28.18
C GLU A 238 -10.01 -4.49 -29.70
N VAL A 239 -9.97 -3.36 -30.40
CA VAL A 239 -9.90 -3.27 -31.85
C VAL A 239 -8.63 -2.53 -32.26
N ARG A 240 -7.89 -3.08 -33.22
CA ARG A 240 -6.81 -2.39 -33.91
C ARG A 240 -7.30 -1.95 -35.27
N PHE A 241 -7.16 -0.67 -35.56
CA PHE A 241 -7.66 -0.13 -36.81
C PHE A 241 -6.66 0.81 -37.48
N ALA A 242 -6.85 1.03 -38.75
CA ALA A 242 -6.17 2.04 -39.54
C ALA A 242 -7.16 3.01 -40.16
N GLU A 243 -6.70 4.21 -40.45
CA GLU A 243 -7.48 5.28 -41.08
C GLU A 243 -6.81 5.85 -42.32
N ILE A 244 -7.61 6.33 -43.25
CA ILE A 244 -7.20 7.25 -44.32
C ILE A 244 -8.09 8.46 -44.17
N VAL A 245 -7.49 9.63 -44.03
CA VAL A 245 -8.19 10.90 -43.83
C VAL A 245 -7.72 11.88 -44.90
N VAL A 246 -8.67 12.42 -45.69
CA VAL A 246 -8.39 13.42 -46.72
C VAL A 246 -9.09 14.73 -46.31
N ARG A 247 -8.30 15.78 -46.04
CA ARG A 247 -8.77 17.06 -45.55
C ARG A 247 -9.08 18.03 -46.71
N PHE A 248 -10.20 18.72 -46.65
CA PHE A 248 -10.61 19.67 -47.67
C PHE A 248 -9.58 20.80 -47.88
N ARG A 249 -9.02 21.30 -46.79
CA ARG A 249 -8.05 22.41 -46.86
C ARG A 249 -6.77 22.09 -47.60
N ASP A 250 -6.39 20.82 -47.62
CA ASP A 250 -5.08 20.37 -48.20
C ASP A 250 -5.22 20.06 -49.70
N HIS A 251 -6.45 19.99 -50.24
CA HIS A 251 -6.78 19.62 -51.63
C HIS A 251 -7.62 20.65 -52.38
N GLY A 252 -7.54 21.92 -51.98
CA GLY A 252 -8.25 23.01 -52.70
C GLY A 252 -9.79 23.05 -52.48
N GLY A 253 -10.25 22.35 -51.43
CA GLY A 253 -11.66 22.29 -51.04
C GLY A 253 -12.25 20.88 -51.16
N ARG A 254 -13.56 20.82 -51.05
CA ARG A 254 -14.29 19.56 -51.02
C ARG A 254 -14.15 18.73 -52.30
N GLU A 255 -14.25 19.37 -53.49
CA GLU A 255 -14.13 18.67 -54.80
C GLU A 255 -12.78 17.96 -54.92
N GLY A 256 -11.65 18.65 -54.63
CA GLY A 256 -10.34 18.02 -54.67
C GLY A 256 -10.14 16.89 -53.69
N ALA A 257 -10.72 16.99 -52.51
CA ALA A 257 -10.66 15.89 -51.52
C ALA A 257 -11.54 14.70 -51.96
N GLU A 258 -12.68 14.91 -52.60
CA GLU A 258 -13.52 13.86 -53.21
C GLU A 258 -12.78 13.12 -54.33
N ASP A 259 -11.99 13.84 -55.16
CA ASP A 259 -11.15 13.22 -56.22
C ASP A 259 -10.06 12.32 -55.61
N ILE A 260 -9.38 12.78 -54.55
CA ILE A 260 -8.39 11.95 -53.86
C ILE A 260 -9.06 10.74 -53.20
N MET A 261 -10.18 10.93 -52.52
CA MET A 261 -10.89 9.81 -51.88
C MET A 261 -11.39 8.81 -52.94
N THR A 262 -11.80 9.29 -54.09
CA THR A 262 -12.15 8.39 -55.24
C THR A 262 -10.97 7.52 -55.66
N GLN A 263 -9.77 8.08 -55.72
CA GLN A 263 -8.53 7.30 -56.00
C GLN A 263 -8.27 6.28 -54.88
N VAL A 264 -8.45 6.69 -53.59
CA VAL A 264 -8.33 5.78 -52.46
C VAL A 264 -9.27 4.58 -52.63
N VAL A 265 -10.56 4.83 -52.86
CA VAL A 265 -11.57 3.77 -53.02
C VAL A 265 -11.26 2.86 -54.19
N GLN A 266 -10.84 3.41 -55.36
CA GLN A 266 -10.46 2.61 -56.53
C GLN A 266 -9.29 1.69 -56.24
N ARG A 267 -8.25 2.17 -55.58
CA ARG A 267 -7.07 1.38 -55.21
C ARG A 267 -7.44 0.27 -54.20
N LEU A 268 -8.28 0.59 -53.20
CA LEU A 268 -8.75 -0.41 -52.26
C LEU A 268 -9.63 -1.48 -52.90
N GLN A 269 -10.47 -1.10 -53.91
CA GLN A 269 -11.24 -2.07 -54.70
C GLN A 269 -10.36 -2.99 -55.54
N GLN A 270 -9.20 -2.49 -56.00
CA GLN A 270 -8.18 -3.30 -56.68
C GLN A 270 -7.37 -4.20 -55.72
N LYS A 271 -7.76 -4.23 -54.45
CA LYS A 271 -7.11 -5.02 -53.38
C LYS A 271 -5.68 -4.56 -53.06
N GLU A 272 -5.38 -3.31 -53.39
CA GLU A 272 -4.12 -2.74 -52.92
C GLU A 272 -4.08 -2.66 -51.41
N ASP A 273 -2.88 -2.75 -50.85
CA ASP A 273 -2.73 -2.74 -49.40
C ASP A 273 -3.14 -1.39 -48.80
N PHE A 274 -4.08 -1.44 -47.81
CA PHE A 274 -4.62 -0.24 -47.17
C PHE A 274 -3.54 0.67 -46.60
N GLY A 275 -2.52 0.10 -45.97
CA GLY A 275 -1.42 0.85 -45.40
C GLY A 275 -0.58 1.58 -46.42
N THR A 276 -0.39 0.99 -47.61
CA THR A 276 0.32 1.67 -48.71
C THR A 276 -0.49 2.86 -49.24
N VAL A 277 -1.81 2.65 -49.44
CA VAL A 277 -2.72 3.74 -49.84
C VAL A 277 -2.75 4.85 -48.79
N ALA A 278 -2.82 4.48 -47.51
CA ALA A 278 -2.80 5.42 -46.39
C ALA A 278 -1.52 6.26 -46.37
N GLN A 279 -0.37 5.63 -46.60
CA GLN A 279 0.93 6.31 -46.57
C GLN A 279 1.07 7.35 -47.69
N GLU A 280 0.44 7.10 -48.84
CA GLU A 280 0.55 7.95 -50.01
C GLU A 280 -0.53 9.05 -50.09
N LEU A 281 -1.73 8.78 -49.59
CA LEU A 281 -2.90 9.63 -49.84
C LEU A 281 -3.59 10.18 -48.56
N SER A 282 -3.12 9.81 -47.39
CA SER A 282 -3.74 10.31 -46.13
C SER A 282 -2.99 11.55 -45.63
N ASP A 283 -3.76 12.56 -45.17
CA ASP A 283 -3.25 13.86 -44.73
C ASP A 283 -2.94 13.92 -43.21
N VAL A 284 -3.03 12.80 -42.54
CA VAL A 284 -2.85 12.76 -41.07
C VAL A 284 -1.53 12.04 -40.70
N LEU A 285 -1.05 12.32 -39.49
CA LEU A 285 0.22 11.76 -39.01
C LEU A 285 0.27 10.23 -38.98
N SER A 286 -0.88 9.59 -38.88
CA SER A 286 -0.99 8.13 -38.94
C SER A 286 -0.54 7.58 -40.31
N ALA A 287 -0.53 8.38 -41.38
CA ALA A 287 -0.02 8.00 -42.72
C ALA A 287 1.41 7.47 -42.65
N GLU A 288 2.30 8.08 -41.83
CA GLU A 288 3.69 7.63 -41.66
C GLU A 288 3.76 6.20 -41.08
N LYS A 289 2.75 5.79 -40.35
CA LYS A 289 2.56 4.44 -39.80
C LYS A 289 1.61 3.59 -40.63
N ARG A 290 1.44 3.92 -41.92
CA ARG A 290 0.53 3.22 -42.82
C ARG A 290 -0.95 3.32 -42.38
N GLY A 291 -1.32 4.43 -41.74
CA GLY A 291 -2.65 4.69 -41.20
C GLY A 291 -2.95 4.01 -39.87
N ASP A 292 -2.05 3.17 -39.33
CA ASP A 292 -2.28 2.38 -38.12
C ASP A 292 -2.37 3.26 -36.85
N ILE A 293 -3.50 3.23 -36.18
CA ILE A 293 -3.78 3.92 -34.91
C ILE A 293 -3.38 3.04 -33.70
N GLY A 294 -3.28 1.74 -33.89
CA GLY A 294 -3.02 0.78 -32.84
C GLY A 294 -4.30 0.22 -32.19
N TRP A 295 -4.11 -0.40 -31.04
CA TRP A 295 -5.20 -1.01 -30.28
C TRP A 295 -5.96 0.03 -29.47
N ILE A 296 -7.27 -0.01 -29.55
CA ILE A 296 -8.18 0.78 -28.72
C ILE A 296 -9.12 -0.13 -27.95
N LYS A 297 -9.49 0.29 -26.74
CA LYS A 297 -10.47 -0.37 -25.89
C LYS A 297 -11.85 0.25 -26.11
N ARG A 298 -12.91 -0.50 -25.89
CA ARG A 298 -14.26 0.03 -25.89
C ARG A 298 -14.38 1.12 -24.81
N GLY A 299 -14.93 2.25 -25.17
CA GLY A 299 -15.05 3.45 -24.31
C GLY A 299 -13.93 4.47 -24.47
N SER A 300 -12.84 4.19 -25.21
CA SER A 300 -11.67 5.06 -25.32
C SER A 300 -11.78 6.16 -26.37
N LEU A 301 -12.64 6.03 -27.39
CA LEU A 301 -12.82 7.08 -28.41
C LEU A 301 -13.85 8.12 -27.97
N ALA A 302 -13.55 9.39 -28.28
CA ALA A 302 -14.49 10.51 -28.08
C ALA A 302 -15.69 10.39 -29.00
N ASP A 303 -15.48 9.98 -30.27
CA ASP A 303 -16.55 9.72 -31.23
C ASP A 303 -17.13 8.32 -30.98
N LYS A 304 -18.29 8.30 -30.33
CA LYS A 304 -19.01 7.07 -30.00
C LYS A 304 -19.65 6.39 -31.22
N VAL A 305 -19.93 7.13 -32.29
CA VAL A 305 -20.46 6.57 -33.54
C VAL A 305 -19.37 5.81 -34.28
N LEU A 306 -18.18 6.42 -34.38
CA LEU A 306 -17.00 5.77 -34.94
C LEU A 306 -16.63 4.52 -34.10
N GLU A 307 -16.60 4.66 -32.79
CA GLU A 307 -16.28 3.56 -31.86
C GLU A 307 -17.22 2.36 -32.09
N SER A 308 -18.53 2.59 -32.06
CA SER A 308 -19.50 1.52 -32.28
C SER A 308 -19.28 0.83 -33.62
N MET A 309 -19.08 1.62 -34.70
CA MET A 309 -18.80 1.07 -36.02
C MET A 309 -17.55 0.19 -36.05
N LEU A 310 -16.44 0.64 -35.47
CA LEU A 310 -15.18 -0.11 -35.46
C LEU A 310 -15.31 -1.43 -34.69
N PHE A 311 -16.05 -1.44 -33.59
CA PHE A 311 -16.28 -2.65 -32.78
C PHE A 311 -17.32 -3.61 -33.35
N GLU A 312 -18.14 -3.18 -34.33
CA GLU A 312 -19.08 -4.04 -35.08
C GLU A 312 -18.41 -4.65 -36.32
N MET A 313 -17.33 -4.05 -36.84
CA MET A 313 -16.60 -4.53 -38.00
C MET A 313 -15.75 -5.75 -37.68
N THR A 314 -15.60 -6.63 -38.65
CA THR A 314 -14.74 -7.81 -38.55
C THR A 314 -13.28 -7.50 -38.91
N SER A 315 -12.34 -8.33 -38.44
CA SER A 315 -10.92 -8.20 -38.83
C SER A 315 -10.75 -8.28 -40.36
N GLY A 316 -10.04 -7.30 -40.92
CA GLY A 316 -9.81 -7.13 -42.34
C GLY A 316 -10.87 -6.31 -43.08
N GLU A 317 -12.00 -6.02 -42.47
CA GLU A 317 -13.07 -5.23 -43.05
C GLU A 317 -12.72 -3.75 -43.19
N THR A 318 -13.15 -3.13 -44.30
CA THR A 318 -13.00 -1.72 -44.57
C THR A 318 -14.36 -1.03 -44.53
N SER A 319 -14.46 0.10 -43.86
CA SER A 319 -15.71 0.86 -43.73
C SER A 319 -16.18 1.47 -45.05
N SER A 320 -17.42 1.89 -45.09
CA SER A 320 -17.86 2.88 -46.10
C SER A 320 -17.14 4.21 -45.86
N VAL A 321 -17.02 5.00 -46.93
CA VAL A 321 -16.51 6.39 -46.85
C VAL A 321 -17.41 7.24 -45.96
N LYS A 322 -16.82 7.98 -45.04
CA LYS A 322 -17.47 8.92 -44.12
C LYS A 322 -17.11 10.33 -44.53
N VAL A 323 -18.13 11.17 -44.74
CA VAL A 323 -17.95 12.58 -45.12
C VAL A 323 -18.28 13.44 -43.91
N HIS A 324 -17.35 14.29 -43.51
CA HIS A 324 -17.48 15.30 -42.47
C HIS A 324 -17.52 16.71 -43.07
N GLU A 325 -17.62 17.73 -42.25
CA GLU A 325 -17.65 19.12 -42.68
C GLU A 325 -16.33 19.59 -43.29
N ASP A 326 -15.22 19.03 -42.88
CA ASP A 326 -13.83 19.47 -43.17
C ASP A 326 -12.96 18.37 -43.79
N ARG A 327 -13.43 17.13 -43.89
CA ARG A 327 -12.64 15.97 -44.31
C ARG A 327 -13.51 14.79 -44.75
N ILE A 328 -12.87 13.84 -45.40
CA ILE A 328 -13.44 12.54 -45.76
C ILE A 328 -12.56 11.44 -45.19
N GLU A 329 -13.15 10.39 -44.66
CA GLU A 329 -12.46 9.33 -43.94
C GLU A 329 -12.91 7.96 -44.42
N VAL A 330 -11.98 6.99 -44.36
CA VAL A 330 -12.24 5.56 -44.48
C VAL A 330 -11.38 4.81 -43.49
N TYR A 331 -11.94 3.78 -42.87
CA TYR A 331 -11.32 3.00 -41.82
C TYR A 331 -11.18 1.55 -42.19
N LYS A 332 -10.19 0.87 -41.64
CA LYS A 332 -10.03 -0.58 -41.76
C LYS A 332 -9.74 -1.18 -40.40
N VAL A 333 -10.49 -2.17 -40.01
CA VAL A 333 -10.15 -2.99 -38.84
C VAL A 333 -9.03 -3.94 -39.23
N ILE A 334 -7.88 -3.82 -38.56
CA ILE A 334 -6.71 -4.66 -38.78
C ILE A 334 -6.90 -5.99 -38.03
N ASP A 335 -7.29 -5.89 -36.78
CA ASP A 335 -7.49 -7.06 -35.91
C ASP A 335 -8.49 -6.73 -34.81
N HIS A 336 -9.16 -7.76 -34.26
CA HIS A 336 -10.19 -7.63 -33.26
C HIS A 336 -10.02 -8.70 -32.18
N ARG A 337 -9.81 -8.26 -30.94
CA ARG A 337 -9.72 -9.13 -29.77
C ARG A 337 -11.03 -9.16 -29.03
N HIS A 338 -11.75 -10.24 -29.18
CA HIS A 338 -13.01 -10.45 -28.46
C HIS A 338 -12.74 -10.85 -27.02
N PRO A 339 -13.52 -10.38 -26.05
CA PRO A 339 -13.40 -10.78 -24.65
C PRO A 339 -13.61 -12.28 -24.51
N LYS A 340 -12.67 -12.94 -23.85
CA LYS A 340 -12.83 -14.32 -23.44
C LYS A 340 -12.59 -14.39 -21.94
N THR A 341 -13.67 -14.61 -21.20
CA THR A 341 -13.61 -14.77 -19.74
C THR A 341 -12.64 -15.87 -19.35
N VAL A 342 -11.74 -15.58 -18.46
CA VAL A 342 -10.81 -16.55 -17.89
C VAL A 342 -11.59 -17.50 -17.00
N GLU A 343 -11.49 -18.80 -17.22
CA GLU A 343 -12.24 -19.79 -16.47
C GLU A 343 -11.87 -19.80 -14.98
N PHE A 344 -12.86 -20.02 -14.11
CA PHE A 344 -12.69 -20.05 -12.66
C PHE A 344 -11.51 -20.92 -12.20
N GLN A 345 -11.29 -22.09 -12.82
CA GLN A 345 -10.21 -22.99 -12.45
C GLN A 345 -8.82 -22.37 -12.60
N ALA A 346 -8.64 -21.50 -13.59
CA ALA A 346 -7.37 -20.83 -13.83
C ALA A 346 -7.08 -19.74 -12.79
N VAL A 347 -8.10 -19.06 -12.25
CA VAL A 347 -7.98 -17.94 -11.30
C VAL A 347 -8.34 -18.32 -9.87
N GLN A 348 -8.78 -19.54 -9.59
CA GLN A 348 -9.23 -19.97 -8.27
C GLN A 348 -8.21 -19.69 -7.16
N LYS A 349 -6.92 -19.98 -7.39
CA LYS A 349 -5.85 -19.75 -6.40
C LYS A 349 -5.60 -18.28 -6.16
N GLU A 350 -5.71 -17.45 -7.20
CA GLU A 350 -5.57 -16.00 -7.11
C GLU A 350 -6.70 -15.42 -6.27
N ILE A 351 -7.94 -15.80 -6.55
CA ILE A 351 -9.12 -15.40 -5.78
C ILE A 351 -8.98 -15.81 -4.31
N GLU A 352 -8.59 -17.06 -4.04
CA GLU A 352 -8.38 -17.54 -2.67
C GLU A 352 -7.32 -16.73 -1.95
N SER A 353 -6.20 -16.43 -2.60
CA SER A 353 -5.12 -15.62 -2.04
C SER A 353 -5.58 -14.17 -1.74
N LYS A 354 -6.33 -13.57 -2.66
CA LYS A 354 -6.91 -12.21 -2.51
C LYS A 354 -7.85 -12.17 -1.30
N LEU A 355 -8.83 -13.08 -1.25
CA LEU A 355 -9.80 -13.11 -0.16
C LEU A 355 -9.17 -13.47 1.19
N LEU A 356 -8.17 -14.37 1.24
CA LEU A 356 -7.43 -14.65 2.48
C LEU A 356 -6.63 -13.43 2.95
N ALA A 357 -6.06 -12.65 2.04
CA ALA A 357 -5.38 -11.40 2.40
C ALA A 357 -6.36 -10.38 2.98
N GLU A 358 -7.51 -10.16 2.33
CA GLU A 358 -8.57 -9.28 2.82
C GLU A 358 -9.09 -9.69 4.20
N LEU A 359 -9.33 -10.99 4.41
CA LEU A 359 -9.75 -11.50 5.71
C LEU A 359 -8.68 -11.32 6.80
N ARG A 360 -7.39 -11.43 6.44
CA ARG A 360 -6.29 -11.15 7.39
C ARG A 360 -6.25 -9.69 7.77
N ASP A 361 -6.38 -8.80 6.80
CA ASP A 361 -6.39 -7.36 7.04
C ASP A 361 -7.57 -6.95 7.91
N GLN A 362 -8.77 -7.49 7.64
CA GLN A 362 -9.96 -7.26 8.46
C GLN A 362 -9.78 -7.79 9.88
N ALA A 363 -9.27 -9.02 10.04
CA ALA A 363 -9.02 -9.60 11.34
C ALA A 363 -7.96 -8.84 12.12
N GLN A 364 -6.92 -8.34 11.46
CA GLN A 364 -5.92 -7.47 12.07
C GLN A 364 -6.53 -6.17 12.58
N MET A 365 -7.32 -5.50 11.74
CA MET A 365 -8.01 -4.27 12.13
C MET A 365 -8.94 -4.50 13.33
N GLN A 366 -9.71 -5.60 13.32
CA GLN A 366 -10.59 -5.95 14.42
C GLN A 366 -9.84 -6.12 15.75
N VAL A 367 -8.70 -6.82 15.75
CA VAL A 367 -7.87 -6.99 16.95
C VAL A 367 -7.38 -5.64 17.48
N LEU A 368 -6.97 -4.73 16.61
CA LEU A 368 -6.51 -3.40 17.00
C LEU A 368 -7.67 -2.54 17.53
N ASP A 369 -8.83 -2.60 16.90
CA ASP A 369 -10.01 -1.85 17.33
C ASP A 369 -10.54 -2.35 18.69
N ASP A 370 -10.53 -3.66 18.93
CA ASP A 370 -10.85 -4.25 20.22
C ASP A 370 -9.89 -3.77 21.33
N LEU A 371 -8.61 -3.62 21.00
CA LEU A 371 -7.62 -3.07 21.94
C LEU A 371 -7.82 -1.57 22.18
N ARG A 372 -8.11 -0.80 21.14
CA ARG A 372 -8.41 0.64 21.27
C ARG A 372 -9.64 0.90 22.11
N ALA A 373 -10.66 0.04 21.98
CA ALA A 373 -11.88 0.15 22.78
C ALA A 373 -11.64 -0.13 24.28
N LYS A 374 -10.65 -0.95 24.61
CA LYS A 374 -10.32 -1.36 26.00
C LYS A 374 -9.23 -0.50 26.64
N GLY A 375 -8.36 0.09 25.82
CA GLY A 375 -7.23 0.87 26.28
C GLY A 375 -7.47 2.38 26.25
N THR A 376 -6.66 3.12 26.97
CA THR A 376 -6.67 4.58 26.97
C THR A 376 -5.40 5.11 26.37
N ILE A 377 -5.51 5.84 25.27
CA ILE A 377 -4.42 6.58 24.65
C ILE A 377 -4.78 8.06 24.70
N ILE A 378 -3.92 8.88 25.31
CA ILE A 378 -4.04 10.33 25.32
C ILE A 378 -2.75 10.90 24.77
N THR A 379 -2.82 11.76 23.76
CA THR A 379 -1.65 12.41 23.16
C THR A 379 -1.70 13.92 23.33
N ILE A 380 -0.57 14.59 23.26
CA ILE A 380 -0.52 16.06 23.29
C ILE A 380 -1.26 16.70 22.10
N PHE A 381 -1.60 15.91 21.08
CA PHE A 381 -2.28 16.36 19.86
C PHE A 381 -3.80 16.18 19.92
N ASP A 382 -4.35 15.50 20.91
CA ASP A 382 -5.80 15.21 21.01
C ASP A 382 -6.66 16.46 21.36
N SER A 383 -6.04 17.53 21.86
CA SER A 383 -6.71 18.81 22.12
C SER A 383 -6.85 19.68 20.86
N GLU A 384 -6.16 19.36 19.78
CA GLU A 384 -6.32 20.04 18.50
C GLU A 384 -7.56 19.47 17.79
N LYS A 385 -8.57 20.34 17.52
CA LYS A 385 -9.79 19.94 16.79
C LYS A 385 -9.40 19.16 15.51
N PRO A 386 -10.05 18.03 15.22
CA PRO A 386 -9.78 17.29 14.00
C PRO A 386 -10.02 18.23 12.80
N VAL A 387 -8.99 18.43 11.99
CA VAL A 387 -9.16 19.04 10.66
C VAL A 387 -10.14 18.12 9.90
N ASN A 388 -11.33 18.65 9.60
CA ASN A 388 -12.38 17.96 8.87
C ASN A 388 -11.77 17.19 7.69
N LYS A 389 -11.71 15.86 7.77
CA LYS A 389 -11.58 15.04 6.57
C LYS A 389 -12.85 15.27 5.75
N PRO A 390 -12.74 15.66 4.47
CA PRO A 390 -13.90 15.66 3.59
C PRO A 390 -14.47 14.22 3.57
N ALA A 391 -15.80 14.11 3.71
CA ALA A 391 -16.50 12.85 3.56
C ALA A 391 -16.13 12.23 2.19
N PRO A 392 -15.94 10.90 2.11
CA PRO A 392 -15.77 10.25 0.81
C PRO A 392 -17.06 10.47 -0.01
N LEU A 393 -16.87 10.99 -1.23
CA LEU A 393 -17.89 11.12 -2.26
C LEU A 393 -18.35 9.75 -2.74
#